data_83665a009c82b3cabd6d7f6cbd89bf8b
#
_entry.id   83665a009c82b3cabd6d7f6cbd89bf8b
#
_cell.length_a   1.000
_cell.length_b   1.000
_cell.length_c   1.000
_cell.angle_alpha   90.00
_cell.angle_beta   90.00
_cell.angle_gamma   90.00
#
_symmetry.space_group_name_H-M   'P 1'
#
loop_
_entity.id
_entity.type
_entity.pdbx_description
1 polymer ?
#
loop_
_entity_poly.entity_id
_entity_poly.type
_entity_poly.pdbx_seq_one_letter_code
_entity_poly.pdbx_strand_id
1 'polypeptide(L)'
;LQDDWHIYWRNPGDSGLPTDIELILPNGITASEIQFPIPIIFASDEIVNFGYGHQVLFLFDLKIPKDFKTKELNISAKINSLICKELCKAFDTTATITLDLSKDFIAGKTISSLFESTEKMLPKQNQNLNIIAELKSNYTYLKVFVNENEKQIIKNIQFYPYEAGVFKNSVKQNITQKENYFEIVLEPDQFRTKDPA
;
A
#
# COMPACT_ATOMS: atom_id res chain seq x y z
N LEU A 1 -13.72 -6.13 -7.73
CA LEU A 1 -13.25 -6.33 -9.12
C LEU A 1 -13.69 -7.70 -9.61
N GLN A 2 -13.93 -7.83 -10.91
CA GLN A 2 -14.15 -9.11 -11.55
C GLN A 2 -12.84 -9.91 -11.60
N ASP A 3 -12.96 -11.24 -11.85
CA ASP A 3 -11.79 -12.11 -11.93
C ASP A 3 -10.79 -11.64 -13.00
N ASP A 4 -9.52 -11.73 -12.67
CA ASP A 4 -8.36 -11.27 -13.45
C ASP A 4 -8.24 -9.75 -13.64
N TRP A 5 -9.19 -8.94 -13.17
CA TRP A 5 -9.05 -7.50 -13.14
C TRP A 5 -8.32 -7.06 -11.90
N HIS A 6 -7.42 -6.06 -12.04
CA HIS A 6 -6.65 -5.50 -10.95
C HIS A 6 -6.60 -3.97 -11.02
N ILE A 7 -6.35 -3.38 -9.87
CA ILE A 7 -5.99 -1.97 -9.70
C ILE A 7 -4.62 -1.89 -9.03
N TYR A 8 -4.06 -0.71 -9.00
CA TYR A 8 -2.67 -0.51 -8.62
C TYR A 8 -2.50 0.01 -7.19
N TRP A 9 -1.39 -0.39 -6.58
CA TRP A 9 -0.89 0.14 -5.33
C TRP A 9 -0.35 1.56 -5.52
N ARG A 10 0.09 2.23 -4.42
CA ARG A 10 0.72 3.56 -4.45
C ARG A 10 1.94 3.65 -5.39
N ASN A 11 2.70 2.60 -5.47
CA ASN A 11 3.68 2.36 -6.53
C ASN A 11 3.13 1.27 -7.45
N PRO A 12 2.76 1.58 -8.69
CA PRO A 12 2.14 0.60 -9.58
C PRO A 12 3.12 -0.46 -10.09
N GLY A 13 4.44 -0.27 -9.89
CA GLY A 13 5.47 -1.11 -10.48
C GLY A 13 5.95 -0.56 -11.83
N ASP A 14 6.11 -1.45 -12.81
CA ASP A 14 6.69 -1.12 -14.12
C ASP A 14 5.68 -0.46 -15.05
N SER A 15 4.39 -0.57 -14.79
CA SER A 15 3.32 0.03 -15.60
C SER A 15 2.10 0.37 -14.76
N GLY A 16 1.16 1.12 -15.36
CA GLY A 16 -0.10 1.49 -14.70
C GLY A 16 -0.03 2.84 -13.98
N LEU A 17 -1.10 3.14 -13.26
CA LEU A 17 -1.23 4.36 -12.47
C LEU A 17 -1.74 4.01 -11.07
N PRO A 18 -1.23 4.64 -10.00
CA PRO A 18 -1.70 4.40 -8.65
C PRO A 18 -3.18 4.74 -8.52
N THR A 19 -3.88 4.00 -7.66
CA THR A 19 -5.22 4.39 -7.24
C THR A 19 -5.14 5.63 -6.37
N ASP A 20 -5.91 6.66 -6.71
CA ASP A 20 -6.01 7.92 -5.98
C ASP A 20 -7.41 8.11 -5.42
N ILE A 21 -7.52 8.56 -4.18
CA ILE A 21 -8.80 8.81 -3.50
C ILE A 21 -8.71 10.15 -2.77
N GLU A 22 -9.45 11.13 -3.27
CA GLU A 22 -9.60 12.43 -2.64
C GLU A 22 -10.89 12.46 -1.81
N LEU A 23 -10.75 12.66 -0.49
CA LEU A 23 -11.91 12.84 0.39
C LEU A 23 -12.36 14.30 0.41
N ILE A 24 -13.64 14.51 0.19
CA ILE A 24 -14.32 15.79 0.35
C ILE A 24 -15.05 15.75 1.68
N LEU A 25 -14.55 16.52 2.63
CA LEU A 25 -14.99 16.52 4.01
C LEU A 25 -15.60 17.87 4.40
N PRO A 26 -16.56 17.90 5.33
CA PRO A 26 -17.04 19.15 5.92
C PRO A 26 -15.92 19.94 6.64
N ASN A 27 -16.11 21.25 6.75
CA ASN A 27 -15.17 22.12 7.42
C ASN A 27 -14.84 21.64 8.85
N GLY A 28 -13.55 21.65 9.18
CA GLY A 28 -13.03 21.29 10.49
C GLY A 28 -12.74 19.78 10.65
N ILE A 29 -13.21 18.92 9.75
CA ILE A 29 -12.85 17.51 9.74
C ILE A 29 -11.62 17.30 8.88
N THR A 30 -10.69 16.49 9.36
CA THR A 30 -9.48 16.10 8.62
C THR A 30 -9.39 14.58 8.50
N ALA A 31 -8.72 14.12 7.45
CA ALA A 31 -8.41 12.72 7.25
C ALA A 31 -6.89 12.48 7.29
N SER A 32 -6.51 11.26 7.64
CA SER A 32 -5.15 10.77 7.37
C SER A 32 -4.90 10.66 5.86
N GLU A 33 -3.66 10.41 5.49
CA GLU A 33 -3.38 9.88 4.16
C GLU A 33 -4.06 8.52 3.98
N ILE A 34 -4.28 8.14 2.71
CA ILE A 34 -4.79 6.83 2.34
C ILE A 34 -3.86 5.72 2.84
N GLN A 35 -4.42 4.75 3.54
CA GLN A 35 -3.68 3.60 4.05
C GLN A 35 -3.84 2.44 3.07
N PHE A 36 -2.74 2.11 2.40
CA PHE A 36 -2.68 1.03 1.43
C PHE A 36 -2.28 -0.28 2.12
N PRO A 37 -3.07 -1.35 2.02
CA PRO A 37 -2.63 -2.68 2.42
C PRO A 37 -1.39 -3.14 1.65
N ILE A 38 -0.71 -4.18 2.15
CA ILE A 38 0.39 -4.80 1.42
C ILE A 38 -0.14 -5.30 0.07
N PRO A 39 0.48 -4.92 -1.07
CA PRO A 39 0.02 -5.31 -2.39
C PRO A 39 0.34 -6.76 -2.71
N ILE A 40 -0.34 -7.32 -3.72
CA ILE A 40 0.09 -8.52 -4.41
C ILE A 40 0.90 -8.17 -5.66
N ILE A 41 1.69 -9.10 -6.12
CA ILE A 41 2.54 -8.96 -7.30
C ILE A 41 1.82 -9.57 -8.49
N PHE A 42 1.66 -8.79 -9.54
CA PHE A 42 1.23 -9.23 -10.87
C PHE A 42 2.44 -9.24 -11.77
N ALA A 43 2.87 -10.42 -12.21
CA ALA A 43 4.01 -10.57 -13.10
C ALA A 43 3.56 -11.16 -14.43
N SER A 44 3.97 -10.52 -15.53
CA SER A 44 3.79 -11.00 -16.89
C SER A 44 5.06 -10.68 -17.66
N ASP A 45 5.77 -11.72 -18.12
CA ASP A 45 7.06 -11.60 -18.80
C ASP A 45 8.07 -10.73 -18.01
N GLU A 46 8.47 -9.60 -18.56
CA GLU A 46 9.42 -8.66 -17.93
C GLU A 46 8.72 -7.53 -17.14
N ILE A 47 7.40 -7.52 -17.08
CA ILE A 47 6.61 -6.48 -16.41
C ILE A 47 6.14 -6.99 -15.06
N VAL A 48 6.44 -6.24 -14.01
CA VAL A 48 5.98 -6.53 -12.65
C VAL A 48 5.21 -5.34 -12.10
N ASN A 49 3.96 -5.58 -11.75
CA ASN A 49 3.08 -4.58 -11.16
C ASN A 49 2.71 -4.95 -9.72
N PHE A 50 2.49 -3.92 -8.91
CA PHE A 50 2.02 -4.04 -7.53
C PHE A 50 0.58 -3.52 -7.47
N GLY A 51 -0.31 -4.29 -6.87
CA GLY A 51 -1.71 -3.89 -6.86
C GLY A 51 -2.63 -4.85 -6.13
N TYR A 52 -3.91 -4.84 -6.50
CA TYR A 52 -4.95 -5.60 -5.84
C TYR A 52 -5.91 -6.18 -6.87
N GLY A 53 -6.22 -7.46 -6.71
CA GLY A 53 -7.29 -8.16 -7.42
C GLY A 53 -8.51 -8.36 -6.51
N HIS A 54 -9.62 -8.83 -7.07
CA HIS A 54 -10.87 -9.15 -6.38
C HIS A 54 -11.43 -7.99 -5.54
N GLN A 55 -10.99 -7.86 -4.30
CA GLN A 55 -11.46 -6.85 -3.35
C GLN A 55 -10.31 -6.26 -2.56
N VAL A 56 -10.32 -4.94 -2.40
CA VAL A 56 -9.43 -4.22 -1.50
C VAL A 56 -10.21 -3.16 -0.74
N LEU A 57 -9.83 -2.93 0.49
CA LEU A 57 -10.34 -1.85 1.32
C LEU A 57 -9.20 -0.89 1.63
N PHE A 58 -9.35 0.37 1.23
CA PHE A 58 -8.46 1.45 1.61
C PHE A 58 -9.00 2.14 2.84
N LEU A 59 -8.15 2.40 3.83
CA LEU A 59 -8.57 2.97 5.11
C LEU A 59 -8.12 4.42 5.23
N PHE A 60 -8.91 5.19 5.96
CA PHE A 60 -8.61 6.56 6.37
C PHE A 60 -9.04 6.75 7.81
N ASP A 61 -8.22 7.41 8.61
CA ASP A 61 -8.60 7.87 9.94
C ASP A 61 -9.18 9.28 9.83
N LEU A 62 -10.40 9.45 10.32
CA LEU A 62 -11.05 10.76 10.36
C LEU A 62 -10.92 11.37 11.75
N LYS A 63 -10.48 12.62 11.81
CA LYS A 63 -10.45 13.40 13.04
C LYS A 63 -11.61 14.38 13.05
N ILE A 64 -12.59 14.13 13.90
CA ILE A 64 -13.78 14.95 14.09
C ILE A 64 -13.57 15.81 15.34
N PRO A 65 -13.65 17.16 15.25
CA PRO A 65 -13.53 18.05 16.39
C PRO A 65 -14.65 17.80 17.42
N LYS A 66 -14.33 17.96 18.71
CA LYS A 66 -15.31 17.80 19.79
C LYS A 66 -16.50 18.76 19.75
N ASP A 67 -16.29 19.92 19.14
CA ASP A 67 -17.29 20.97 18.97
C ASP A 67 -18.04 20.88 17.63
N PHE A 68 -17.88 19.80 16.88
CA PHE A 68 -18.62 19.56 15.66
C PHE A 68 -20.11 19.35 15.98
N LYS A 69 -20.95 20.27 15.49
CA LYS A 69 -22.34 20.41 15.95
C LYS A 69 -23.38 19.68 15.11
N THR A 70 -23.02 19.29 13.90
CA THR A 70 -23.97 18.58 13.03
C THR A 70 -24.11 17.12 13.46
N LYS A 71 -25.36 16.63 13.42
CA LYS A 71 -25.65 15.21 13.71
C LYS A 71 -25.34 14.30 12.52
N GLU A 72 -25.22 14.87 11.34
CA GLU A 72 -24.95 14.15 10.11
C GLU A 72 -23.59 14.57 9.57
N LEU A 73 -22.80 13.58 9.17
CA LEU A 73 -21.52 13.75 8.52
C LEU A 73 -21.62 13.22 7.09
N ASN A 74 -21.56 14.15 6.12
CA ASN A 74 -21.51 13.80 4.71
C ASN A 74 -20.05 13.71 4.27
N ILE A 75 -19.68 12.56 3.72
CA ILE A 75 -18.34 12.30 3.20
C ILE A 75 -18.49 11.92 1.73
N SER A 76 -17.78 12.59 0.85
CA SER A 76 -17.64 12.17 -0.54
C SER A 76 -16.20 11.78 -0.82
N ALA A 77 -16.02 10.75 -1.63
CA ALA A 77 -14.73 10.29 -2.10
C ALA A 77 -14.70 10.34 -3.64
N LYS A 78 -13.79 11.12 -4.20
CA LYS A 78 -13.46 11.02 -5.64
C LYS A 78 -12.41 9.95 -5.80
N ILE A 79 -12.68 8.98 -6.64
CA ILE A 79 -11.85 7.80 -6.84
C ILE A 79 -11.38 7.80 -8.29
N ASN A 80 -10.07 7.89 -8.49
CA ASN A 80 -9.41 7.76 -9.78
C ASN A 80 -8.54 6.50 -9.76
N SER A 81 -8.73 5.62 -10.70
CA SER A 81 -7.96 4.39 -10.79
C SER A 81 -7.83 3.92 -12.24
N LEU A 82 -6.78 3.19 -12.50
CA LEU A 82 -6.66 2.42 -13.72
C LEU A 82 -6.99 0.97 -13.40
N ILE A 83 -7.99 0.42 -14.12
CA ILE A 83 -8.43 -0.96 -13.93
C ILE A 83 -7.95 -1.76 -15.13
N CYS A 84 -7.11 -2.75 -14.92
CA CYS A 84 -6.45 -3.50 -15.98
C CYS A 84 -6.72 -5.01 -15.91
N LYS A 85 -6.76 -5.62 -17.09
CA LYS A 85 -6.62 -7.05 -17.35
C LYS A 85 -5.66 -7.19 -18.55
N GLU A 86 -6.11 -7.47 -19.74
CA GLU A 86 -5.32 -7.39 -20.98
C GLU A 86 -5.21 -5.93 -21.48
N LEU A 87 -6.27 -5.16 -21.27
CA LEU A 87 -6.35 -3.73 -21.56
C LEU A 87 -6.72 -2.97 -20.31
N CYS A 88 -6.22 -1.75 -20.21
CA CYS A 88 -6.51 -0.88 -19.10
C CYS A 88 -7.66 0.08 -19.43
N LYS A 89 -8.51 0.33 -18.45
CA LYS A 89 -9.62 1.28 -18.50
C LYS A 89 -9.49 2.28 -17.39
N ALA A 90 -9.54 3.55 -17.71
CA ALA A 90 -9.65 4.59 -16.69
C ALA A 90 -11.01 4.47 -15.97
N PHE A 91 -10.97 4.56 -14.66
CA PHE A 91 -12.15 4.55 -13.80
C PHE A 91 -12.12 5.81 -12.95
N ASP A 92 -13.16 6.61 -13.08
CA ASP A 92 -13.37 7.85 -12.36
C ASP A 92 -14.79 7.84 -11.80
N THR A 93 -14.94 8.02 -10.50
CA THR A 93 -16.25 8.06 -9.86
C THR A 93 -16.22 8.85 -8.56
N THR A 94 -17.41 9.26 -8.12
CA THR A 94 -17.59 9.87 -6.80
C THR A 94 -18.60 9.04 -6.01
N ALA A 95 -18.18 8.57 -4.85
CA ALA A 95 -19.07 7.91 -3.89
C ALA A 95 -19.36 8.85 -2.71
N THR A 96 -20.58 8.85 -2.21
CA THR A 96 -20.99 9.69 -1.07
C THR A 96 -21.67 8.82 -0.01
N ILE A 97 -21.35 9.06 1.25
CA ILE A 97 -21.99 8.44 2.40
C ILE A 97 -22.38 9.51 3.41
N THR A 98 -23.53 9.31 4.07
CA THR A 98 -23.97 10.12 5.21
C THR A 98 -23.93 9.26 6.47
N LEU A 99 -23.18 9.69 7.47
CA LEU A 99 -23.08 9.04 8.77
C LEU A 99 -23.91 9.83 9.80
N ASP A 100 -24.78 9.15 10.53
CA ASP A 100 -25.55 9.71 11.65
C ASP A 100 -24.69 9.63 12.93
N LEU A 101 -24.11 10.75 13.33
CA LEU A 101 -23.26 10.86 14.52
C LEU A 101 -24.03 10.84 15.84
N SER A 102 -25.38 10.86 15.81
CA SER A 102 -26.22 10.77 17.02
C SER A 102 -26.43 9.32 17.49
N LYS A 103 -26.00 8.36 16.70
CA LYS A 103 -26.15 6.91 16.95
C LYS A 103 -24.80 6.23 17.00
N ASP A 104 -24.68 5.25 17.87
CA ASP A 104 -23.56 4.34 17.83
C ASP A 104 -23.62 3.53 16.53
N PHE A 105 -22.56 3.61 15.75
CA PHE A 105 -22.44 2.81 14.53
C PHE A 105 -22.01 1.40 14.90
N ILE A 106 -22.91 0.45 14.68
CA ILE A 106 -22.60 -0.98 14.82
C ILE A 106 -22.42 -1.54 13.41
N ALA A 107 -21.17 -1.77 13.01
CA ALA A 107 -20.88 -2.43 11.75
C ALA A 107 -21.44 -3.86 11.74
N GLY A 108 -22.08 -4.24 10.65
CA GLY A 108 -22.48 -5.64 10.47
C GLY A 108 -21.24 -6.56 10.48
N LYS A 109 -21.42 -7.81 10.94
CA LYS A 109 -20.32 -8.78 11.13
C LYS A 109 -19.39 -8.91 9.90
N THR A 110 -19.95 -8.91 8.70
CA THR A 110 -19.18 -8.99 7.44
C THR A 110 -18.28 -7.76 7.25
N ILE A 111 -18.79 -6.56 7.53
CA ILE A 111 -18.02 -5.32 7.42
C ILE A 111 -16.91 -5.30 8.47
N SER A 112 -17.24 -5.62 9.73
CA SER A 112 -16.23 -5.68 10.81
C SER A 112 -15.08 -6.64 10.47
N SER A 113 -15.39 -7.84 9.98
CA SER A 113 -14.35 -8.82 9.60
C SER A 113 -13.51 -8.34 8.41
N LEU A 114 -14.07 -7.59 7.48
CA LEU A 114 -13.33 -6.99 6.36
C LEU A 114 -12.35 -5.91 6.85
N PHE A 115 -12.79 -5.04 7.76
CA PHE A 115 -11.91 -4.06 8.40
C PHE A 115 -10.77 -4.73 9.16
N GLU A 116 -11.08 -5.68 10.06
CA GLU A 116 -10.07 -6.41 10.84
C GLU A 116 -9.04 -7.14 9.97
N SER A 117 -9.48 -7.74 8.86
CA SER A 117 -8.58 -8.41 7.93
C SER A 117 -7.69 -7.42 7.19
N THR A 118 -8.23 -6.25 6.83
CA THR A 118 -7.46 -5.19 6.15
C THR A 118 -6.44 -4.56 7.10
N GLU A 119 -6.81 -4.25 8.34
CA GLU A 119 -5.89 -3.72 9.36
C GLU A 119 -4.69 -4.65 9.60
N LYS A 120 -4.89 -5.97 9.53
CA LYS A 120 -3.79 -6.94 9.62
C LYS A 120 -2.84 -6.89 8.43
N MET A 121 -3.30 -6.43 7.27
CA MET A 121 -2.51 -6.28 6.06
C MET A 121 -1.89 -4.88 5.91
N LEU A 122 -2.22 -3.92 6.77
CA LEU A 122 -1.56 -2.62 6.75
C LEU A 122 -0.11 -2.75 7.21
N PRO A 123 0.82 -2.04 6.55
CA PRO A 123 2.20 -1.93 7.02
C PRO A 123 2.25 -1.37 8.44
N LYS A 124 3.00 -2.02 9.32
CA LYS A 124 3.21 -1.57 10.69
C LYS A 124 4.61 -1.03 10.83
N GLN A 125 4.75 0.14 11.46
CA GLN A 125 6.06 0.62 11.85
C GLN A 125 6.63 -0.29 12.95
N ASN A 126 7.80 -0.83 12.69
CA ASN A 126 8.57 -1.54 13.70
C ASN A 126 9.76 -0.67 14.11
N GLN A 127 9.66 0.01 15.26
CA GLN A 127 10.69 0.89 15.77
C GLN A 127 11.99 0.15 16.15
N ASN A 128 11.92 -1.16 16.31
CA ASN A 128 13.08 -2.00 16.65
C ASN A 128 13.77 -2.55 15.38
N LEU A 129 13.22 -2.31 14.21
CA LEU A 129 13.82 -2.76 12.96
C LEU A 129 14.93 -1.81 12.55
N ASN A 130 16.16 -2.30 12.56
CA ASN A 130 17.33 -1.56 12.07
C ASN A 130 17.59 -1.97 10.62
N ILE A 131 17.54 -1.01 9.69
CA ILE A 131 17.81 -1.24 8.28
C ILE A 131 18.95 -0.31 7.86
N ILE A 132 19.97 -0.86 7.21
CA ILE A 132 21.07 -0.11 6.62
C ILE A 132 21.02 -0.33 5.11
N ALA A 133 21.02 0.75 4.35
CA ALA A 133 21.15 0.73 2.90
C ALA A 133 22.58 1.10 2.50
N GLU A 134 23.20 0.28 1.66
CA GLU A 134 24.54 0.52 1.12
C GLU A 134 24.48 0.49 -0.41
N LEU A 135 25.01 1.52 -1.07
CA LEU A 135 25.16 1.55 -2.51
C LEU A 135 26.56 1.04 -2.88
N LYS A 136 26.64 -0.07 -3.65
CA LYS A 136 27.88 -0.66 -4.13
C LYS A 136 27.74 -1.08 -5.59
N SER A 137 28.68 -0.64 -6.43
CA SER A 137 28.68 -1.00 -7.85
C SER A 137 27.32 -0.81 -8.52
N ASN A 138 26.65 0.29 -8.21
CA ASN A 138 25.31 0.65 -8.68
C ASN A 138 24.15 -0.21 -8.16
N TYR A 139 24.37 -1.23 -7.32
CA TYR A 139 23.33 -2.00 -6.62
C TYR A 139 23.08 -1.44 -5.23
N THR A 140 21.84 -1.52 -4.77
CA THR A 140 21.49 -1.21 -3.39
C THR A 140 21.39 -2.49 -2.56
N TYR A 141 22.15 -2.55 -1.48
CA TYR A 141 22.16 -3.63 -0.52
C TYR A 141 21.43 -3.18 0.73
N LEU A 142 20.26 -3.76 0.98
CA LEU A 142 19.51 -3.52 2.21
C LEU A 142 19.87 -4.60 3.23
N LYS A 143 20.42 -4.19 4.37
CA LYS A 143 20.70 -5.06 5.51
C LYS A 143 19.62 -4.87 6.55
N VAL A 144 18.77 -5.85 6.71
CA VAL A 144 17.67 -5.86 7.70
C VAL A 144 18.13 -6.63 8.91
N PHE A 145 18.50 -5.93 9.96
CA PHE A 145 18.99 -6.55 11.20
C PHE A 145 17.82 -7.08 12.02
N VAL A 146 17.96 -8.32 12.48
CA VAL A 146 16.96 -9.04 13.25
C VAL A 146 17.64 -9.77 14.41
N ASN A 147 16.92 -9.91 15.51
CA ASN A 147 17.39 -10.75 16.62
C ASN A 147 17.09 -12.25 16.32
N GLU A 148 17.69 -13.14 17.11
CA GLU A 148 17.56 -14.60 16.92
C GLU A 148 16.11 -15.08 17.02
N ASN A 149 15.29 -14.49 17.88
CA ASN A 149 13.88 -14.86 18.01
C ASN A 149 13.07 -14.44 16.78
N GLU A 150 13.29 -13.22 16.27
CA GLU A 150 12.67 -12.73 15.05
C GLU A 150 13.08 -13.57 13.84
N LYS A 151 14.36 -13.93 13.75
CA LYS A 151 14.92 -14.75 12.67
C LYS A 151 14.23 -16.10 12.52
N GLN A 152 13.83 -16.74 13.64
CA GLN A 152 13.13 -18.01 13.64
C GLN A 152 11.68 -17.88 13.15
N ILE A 153 11.08 -16.71 13.28
CA ILE A 153 9.66 -16.45 12.93
C ILE A 153 9.52 -15.97 11.50
N ILE A 154 10.53 -15.26 10.96
CA ILE A 154 10.49 -14.69 9.61
C ILE A 154 10.56 -15.82 8.59
N LYS A 155 9.46 -16.01 7.85
CA LYS A 155 9.37 -17.01 6.80
C LYS A 155 9.69 -16.45 5.42
N ASN A 156 9.30 -15.21 5.18
CA ASN A 156 9.49 -14.52 3.92
C ASN A 156 9.86 -13.06 4.16
N ILE A 157 10.74 -12.54 3.33
CA ILE A 157 11.06 -11.12 3.25
C ILE A 157 10.81 -10.69 1.81
N GLN A 158 10.16 -9.56 1.64
CA GLN A 158 9.93 -8.93 0.35
C GLN A 158 10.05 -7.42 0.53
N PHE A 159 10.83 -6.79 -0.32
CA PHE A 159 10.92 -5.34 -0.36
C PHE A 159 9.92 -4.78 -1.39
N TYR A 160 9.15 -3.79 -0.99
CA TYR A 160 8.24 -3.05 -1.86
C TYR A 160 8.66 -1.58 -1.86
N PRO A 161 9.24 -1.05 -2.96
CA PRO A 161 9.62 0.35 -3.03
C PRO A 161 8.36 1.22 -3.02
N TYR A 162 8.39 2.32 -2.28
CA TYR A 162 7.28 3.29 -2.31
C TYR A 162 7.30 4.17 -3.57
N GLU A 163 8.47 4.40 -4.14
CA GLU A 163 8.63 5.18 -5.36
C GLU A 163 8.82 4.27 -6.57
N ALA A 164 8.12 4.59 -7.67
CA ALA A 164 8.30 3.91 -8.95
C ALA A 164 9.60 4.33 -9.63
N GLY A 165 10.16 3.47 -10.50
CA GLY A 165 11.30 3.79 -11.35
C GLY A 165 12.64 3.93 -10.60
N VAL A 166 12.74 3.43 -9.36
CA VAL A 166 14.01 3.41 -8.62
C VAL A 166 14.73 2.08 -8.79
N PHE A 167 13.98 0.99 -8.67
CA PHE A 167 14.50 -0.37 -8.76
C PHE A 167 13.80 -1.15 -9.86
N LYS A 168 14.53 -2.09 -10.46
CA LYS A 168 13.99 -3.01 -11.46
C LYS A 168 13.12 -4.07 -10.78
N ASN A 169 11.81 -3.97 -10.97
CA ASN A 169 10.85 -4.83 -10.28
C ASN A 169 10.80 -6.25 -10.84
N SER A 170 11.12 -6.43 -12.14
CA SER A 170 11.11 -7.73 -12.81
C SER A 170 12.22 -8.69 -12.37
N VAL A 171 13.25 -8.19 -11.68
CA VAL A 171 14.31 -9.03 -11.13
C VAL A 171 13.89 -9.60 -9.78
N LYS A 172 13.95 -10.93 -9.67
CA LYS A 172 13.72 -11.60 -8.39
C LYS A 172 14.70 -11.06 -7.36
N GLN A 173 14.18 -10.58 -6.24
CA GLN A 173 15.01 -10.09 -5.15
C GLN A 173 15.87 -11.22 -4.59
N ASN A 174 17.17 -10.98 -4.60
CA ASN A 174 18.12 -11.94 -4.03
C ASN A 174 18.26 -11.68 -2.53
N ILE A 175 17.74 -12.59 -1.73
CA ILE A 175 17.71 -12.47 -0.27
C ILE A 175 18.64 -13.50 0.32
N THR A 176 19.64 -13.06 1.07
CA THR A 176 20.61 -13.92 1.76
C THR A 176 20.52 -13.73 3.26
N GLN A 177 20.31 -14.82 3.98
CA GLN A 177 20.35 -14.80 5.44
C GLN A 177 21.81 -14.85 5.92
N LYS A 178 22.20 -13.88 6.75
CA LYS A 178 23.47 -13.80 7.45
C LYS A 178 23.26 -14.09 8.94
N GLU A 179 24.35 -14.03 9.72
CA GLU A 179 24.30 -14.34 11.14
C GLU A 179 23.29 -13.47 11.92
N ASN A 180 23.25 -12.15 11.70
CA ASN A 180 22.42 -11.20 12.43
C ASN A 180 21.59 -10.26 11.54
N TYR A 181 21.54 -10.49 10.22
CA TYR A 181 20.71 -9.71 9.30
C TYR A 181 20.31 -10.53 8.07
N PHE A 182 19.29 -10.06 7.37
CA PHE A 182 19.00 -10.46 6.00
C PHE A 182 19.53 -9.39 5.05
N GLU A 183 20.19 -9.81 3.99
CA GLU A 183 20.66 -8.94 2.92
C GLU A 183 19.77 -9.10 1.70
N ILE A 184 19.21 -7.98 1.24
CA ILE A 184 18.41 -7.92 0.02
C ILE A 184 19.20 -7.11 -1.00
N VAL A 185 19.46 -7.69 -2.17
CA VAL A 185 20.14 -7.00 -3.26
C VAL A 185 19.11 -6.50 -4.25
N LEU A 186 19.10 -5.20 -4.47
CA LEU A 186 18.19 -4.51 -5.36
C LEU A 186 18.94 -3.97 -6.57
N GLU A 187 18.49 -4.35 -7.76
CA GLU A 187 19.00 -3.85 -9.03
C GLU A 187 18.38 -2.50 -9.35
N PRO A 188 19.18 -1.47 -9.73
CA PRO A 188 18.62 -0.20 -10.13
C PRO A 188 17.82 -0.33 -11.43
N ASP A 189 16.75 0.44 -11.55
CA ASP A 189 16.09 0.60 -12.82
C ASP A 189 17.03 1.32 -13.80
N GLN A 190 17.12 0.83 -15.02
CA GLN A 190 17.99 1.44 -16.05
C GLN A 190 17.52 2.83 -16.50
N PHE A 191 16.22 3.13 -16.28
CA PHE A 191 15.59 4.41 -16.60
C PHE A 191 15.37 5.27 -15.36
N ARG A 192 15.95 4.91 -14.21
CA ARG A 192 15.75 5.65 -12.98
C ARG A 192 16.07 7.13 -13.14
N THR A 193 15.16 7.97 -12.67
CA THR A 193 15.32 9.43 -12.71
C THR A 193 15.81 10.01 -11.39
N LYS A 194 15.86 9.17 -10.33
CA LYS A 194 16.27 9.55 -8.98
C LYS A 194 17.17 8.49 -8.37
N ASP A 195 18.13 8.90 -7.55
CA ASP A 195 18.86 7.99 -6.70
C ASP A 195 17.97 7.56 -5.51
N PRO A 196 18.13 6.32 -5.01
CA PRO A 196 17.46 5.88 -3.80
C PRO A 196 17.88 6.77 -2.63
N ALA A 197 16.88 7.26 -1.89
CA ALA A 197 17.08 8.11 -0.71
C ALA A 197 17.63 7.33 0.48
#